data_85c3d4f09c694f317e1361ec3099d9e8
#
_entry.id   85c3d4f09c694f317e1361ec3099d9e8
#
_cell.length_a   1.000
_cell.length_b   1.000
_cell.length_c   1.000
_cell.angle_alpha   90.00
_cell.angle_beta   90.00
_cell.angle_gamma   90.00
#
_symmetry.space_group_name_H-M   'P 1'
#
loop_
_entity.id
_entity.type
_entity.pdbx_description
1 polymer ?
#
loop_
_entity_poly.entity_id
_entity_poly.type
_entity_poly.pdbx_seq_one_letter_code
_entity_poly.pdbx_strand_id
1 'polypeptide(L)'
;MEQAAGQAGADQQIAEAMAAEHESLSVECRADPARLERLLAPDFHEFGASGREIGYVGTAAQVAAATDPVGEPIRVENMRGWLLADGVVMLKYTSEHQGRRANRTSLWRRTASGRWQILHHQGTVTAG
;
A
#
# COMPACT_ATOMS: atom_id res chain seq x y z
N MET A 1 6.24 14.99 27.76
CA MET A 1 6.65 15.92 26.68
C MET A 1 7.13 15.13 25.47
N GLU A 2 8.21 14.39 25.62
CA GLU A 2 8.75 13.61 24.49
C GLU A 2 7.76 12.57 23.96
N GLN A 3 7.02 11.89 24.86
CA GLN A 3 6.02 10.92 24.44
C GLN A 3 4.90 11.56 23.62
N ALA A 4 4.44 12.74 24.01
CA ALA A 4 3.39 13.44 23.27
C ALA A 4 3.90 13.86 21.88
N ALA A 5 5.14 14.37 21.80
CA ALA A 5 5.74 14.73 20.52
C ALA A 5 6.01 13.49 19.67
N GLY A 6 6.48 12.40 20.29
CA GLY A 6 6.70 11.12 19.62
C GLY A 6 5.41 10.53 19.09
N GLN A 7 4.32 10.59 19.88
CA GLN A 7 3.01 10.08 19.45
C GLN A 7 2.44 10.91 18.31
N ALA A 8 2.54 12.24 18.37
CA ALA A 8 2.10 13.10 17.28
C ALA A 8 2.88 12.83 15.99
N GLY A 9 4.21 12.63 16.12
CA GLY A 9 5.03 12.28 14.97
C GLY A 9 4.69 10.90 14.41
N ALA A 10 4.42 9.93 15.26
CA ALA A 10 3.99 8.60 14.85
C ALA A 10 2.64 8.67 14.12
N ASP A 11 1.67 9.39 14.68
CA ASP A 11 0.34 9.53 14.06
C ASP A 11 0.44 10.22 12.70
N GLN A 12 1.32 11.21 12.56
CA GLN A 12 1.51 11.89 11.29
C GLN A 12 2.09 10.95 10.23
N GLN A 13 3.11 10.17 10.59
CA GLN A 13 3.71 9.21 9.66
C GLN A 13 2.70 8.15 9.24
N ILE A 14 1.92 7.63 10.18
CA ILE A 14 0.87 6.66 9.89
C ILE A 14 -0.15 7.27 8.93
N ALA A 15 -0.60 8.50 9.18
CA ALA A 15 -1.57 9.17 8.32
C ALA A 15 -1.02 9.39 6.90
N GLU A 16 0.25 9.75 6.78
CA GLU A 16 0.89 9.93 5.48
C GLU A 16 0.96 8.60 4.71
N ALA A 17 1.32 7.52 5.39
CA ALA A 17 1.36 6.20 4.76
C ALA A 17 -0.03 5.73 4.36
N MET A 18 -1.05 5.99 5.18
CA MET A 18 -2.44 5.67 4.84
C MET A 18 -2.88 6.42 3.58
N ALA A 19 -2.56 7.71 3.48
CA ALA A 19 -2.88 8.50 2.30
C ALA A 19 -2.20 7.93 1.06
N ALA A 20 -0.95 7.51 1.18
CA ALA A 20 -0.20 6.90 0.08
C ALA A 20 -0.82 5.55 -0.33
N GLU A 21 -1.26 4.74 0.64
CA GLU A 21 -1.95 3.47 0.35
C GLU A 21 -3.24 3.73 -0.43
N HIS A 22 -4.06 4.68 0.02
CA HIS A 22 -5.30 5.03 -0.68
C HIS A 22 -5.00 5.52 -2.11
N GLU A 23 -3.96 6.32 -2.29
CA GLU A 23 -3.56 6.77 -3.62
C GLU A 23 -3.18 5.57 -4.50
N SER A 24 -2.39 4.63 -3.98
CA SER A 24 -1.95 3.47 -4.74
C SER A 24 -3.11 2.59 -5.20
N LEU A 25 -4.23 2.61 -4.47
CA LEU A 25 -5.42 1.82 -4.78
C LEU A 25 -6.41 2.58 -5.67
N SER A 26 -6.18 3.86 -5.92
CA SER A 26 -7.11 4.67 -6.71
C SER A 26 -7.12 4.24 -8.17
N VAL A 27 -8.27 4.41 -8.81
CA VAL A 27 -8.44 4.10 -10.23
C VAL A 27 -7.46 4.93 -11.07
N GLU A 28 -7.31 6.21 -10.73
CA GLU A 28 -6.43 7.14 -11.45
C GLU A 28 -4.97 6.70 -11.38
N CYS A 29 -4.51 6.30 -10.21
CA CYS A 29 -3.14 5.86 -10.03
C CYS A 29 -2.87 4.54 -10.77
N ARG A 30 -3.82 3.61 -10.68
CA ARG A 30 -3.71 2.31 -11.34
C ARG A 30 -3.70 2.42 -12.86
N ALA A 31 -4.33 3.46 -13.41
CA ALA A 31 -4.35 3.73 -14.83
C ALA A 31 -3.10 4.47 -15.33
N ASP A 32 -2.23 4.92 -14.43
CA ASP A 32 -1.03 5.71 -14.75
C ASP A 32 0.22 5.00 -14.23
N PRO A 33 0.91 4.19 -15.06
CA PRO A 33 2.09 3.45 -14.61
C PRO A 33 3.20 4.33 -14.03
N ALA A 34 3.40 5.53 -14.55
CA ALA A 34 4.44 6.43 -14.05
C ALA A 34 4.10 6.93 -12.64
N ARG A 35 2.82 7.21 -12.38
CA ARG A 35 2.35 7.64 -11.06
C ARG A 35 2.46 6.49 -10.05
N LEU A 36 2.08 5.29 -10.46
CA LEU A 36 2.19 4.10 -9.62
C LEU A 36 3.66 3.80 -9.29
N GLU A 37 4.54 3.91 -10.28
CA GLU A 37 5.97 3.64 -10.12
C GLU A 37 6.61 4.51 -9.04
N ARG A 38 6.16 5.77 -8.90
CA ARG A 38 6.68 6.66 -7.86
C ARG A 38 6.33 6.20 -6.44
N LEU A 39 5.25 5.44 -6.30
CA LEU A 39 4.83 4.90 -5.02
C LEU A 39 5.48 3.56 -4.68
N LEU A 40 6.11 2.91 -5.65
CA LEU A 40 6.76 1.61 -5.46
C LEU A 40 8.25 1.81 -5.16
N ALA A 41 8.74 1.18 -4.08
CA ALA A 41 10.17 1.17 -3.82
C ALA A 41 10.88 0.37 -4.91
N PRO A 42 12.15 0.68 -5.23
CA PRO A 42 12.88 -0.08 -6.24
C PRO A 42 12.98 -1.57 -5.95
N ASP A 43 12.92 -1.94 -4.67
CA ASP A 43 12.98 -3.31 -4.19
C ASP A 43 11.59 -3.84 -3.75
N PHE A 44 10.52 -3.25 -4.28
CA PHE A 44 9.14 -3.67 -3.97
C PHE A 44 8.91 -5.14 -4.28
N HIS A 45 8.16 -5.80 -3.39
CA HIS A 45 7.78 -7.19 -3.54
C HIS A 45 6.37 -7.40 -3.02
N GLU A 46 5.58 -8.21 -3.72
CA GLU A 46 4.19 -8.49 -3.35
C GLU A 46 3.88 -9.97 -3.46
N PHE A 47 3.16 -10.49 -2.46
CA PHE A 47 2.40 -11.72 -2.61
C PHE A 47 0.92 -11.34 -2.73
N GLY A 48 0.36 -11.50 -3.91
CA GLY A 48 -1.04 -11.17 -4.16
C GLY A 48 -2.00 -12.17 -3.53
N ALA A 49 -3.27 -11.74 -3.38
CA ALA A 49 -4.32 -12.59 -2.81
C ALA A 49 -4.56 -13.86 -3.62
N SER A 50 -4.21 -13.85 -4.90
CA SER A 50 -4.30 -15.03 -5.78
C SER A 50 -3.13 -16.00 -5.60
N GLY A 51 -2.16 -15.66 -4.77
CA GLY A 51 -0.92 -16.42 -4.61
C GLY A 51 0.18 -16.00 -5.58
N ARG A 52 -0.07 -15.00 -6.44
CA ARG A 52 0.92 -14.54 -7.41
C ARG A 52 2.00 -13.71 -6.74
N GLU A 53 3.22 -13.92 -7.16
CA GLU A 53 4.37 -13.14 -6.72
C GLU A 53 4.70 -12.07 -7.76
N ILE A 54 4.91 -10.83 -7.31
CA ILE A 54 5.26 -9.69 -8.14
C ILE A 54 6.46 -8.99 -7.49
N GLY A 55 7.45 -8.61 -8.30
CA GLY A 55 8.56 -7.86 -7.77
C GLY A 55 9.63 -7.53 -8.79
N TYR A 56 10.53 -6.63 -8.40
CA TYR A 56 11.73 -6.27 -9.14
C TYR A 56 11.44 -5.57 -10.48
N VAL A 57 12.12 -5.98 -11.55
CA VAL A 57 12.02 -5.31 -12.85
C VAL A 57 10.59 -5.42 -13.41
N GLY A 58 10.05 -4.29 -13.84
CA GLY A 58 8.72 -4.25 -14.45
C GLY A 58 7.57 -4.28 -13.47
N THR A 59 7.84 -4.09 -12.18
CA THR A 59 6.82 -4.20 -11.12
C THR A 59 5.61 -3.30 -11.35
N ALA A 60 5.82 -2.03 -11.71
CA ALA A 60 4.71 -1.11 -11.91
C ALA A 60 3.79 -1.59 -13.05
N ALA A 61 4.37 -2.10 -14.13
CA ALA A 61 3.60 -2.66 -15.24
C ALA A 61 2.85 -3.93 -14.81
N GLN A 62 3.49 -4.78 -13.98
CA GLN A 62 2.84 -5.99 -13.46
C GLN A 62 1.66 -5.65 -12.56
N VAL A 63 1.81 -4.66 -11.68
CA VAL A 63 0.71 -4.21 -10.80
C VAL A 63 -0.42 -3.61 -11.64
N ALA A 64 -0.09 -2.79 -12.62
CA ALA A 64 -1.10 -2.19 -13.51
C ALA A 64 -1.83 -3.26 -14.31
N ALA A 65 -1.12 -4.27 -14.81
CA ALA A 65 -1.72 -5.36 -15.58
C ALA A 65 -2.65 -6.23 -14.74
N ALA A 66 -2.45 -6.29 -13.42
CA ALA A 66 -3.31 -7.02 -12.51
C ALA A 66 -4.55 -6.23 -12.09
N THR A 67 -4.66 -4.98 -12.53
CA THR A 67 -5.77 -4.10 -12.19
C THR A 67 -6.94 -4.33 -13.13
N ASP A 68 -8.16 -4.20 -12.60
CA ASP A 68 -9.38 -4.29 -13.38
C ASP A 68 -9.38 -3.24 -14.50
N PRO A 69 -9.47 -3.65 -15.78
CA PRO A 69 -9.44 -2.70 -16.89
C PRO A 69 -10.66 -1.78 -16.93
N VAL A 70 -11.76 -2.13 -16.27
CA VAL A 70 -12.94 -1.28 -16.19
C VAL A 70 -12.74 -0.14 -15.19
N GLY A 71 -11.75 -0.28 -14.29
CA GLY A 71 -11.44 0.77 -13.32
C GLY A 71 -12.42 0.84 -12.16
N GLU A 72 -12.97 -0.29 -11.76
CA GLU A 72 -13.84 -0.36 -10.58
C GLU A 72 -13.06 -0.04 -9.31
N PRO A 73 -13.58 0.83 -8.42
CA PRO A 73 -12.89 1.19 -7.20
C PRO A 73 -12.67 0.01 -6.25
N ILE A 74 -11.53 0.00 -5.59
CA ILE A 74 -11.24 -0.95 -4.52
C ILE A 74 -11.74 -0.33 -3.21
N ARG A 75 -12.65 -1.01 -2.52
CA ARG A 75 -13.15 -0.55 -1.23
C ARG A 75 -12.21 -0.98 -0.12
N VAL A 76 -12.01 -0.09 0.84
CA VAL A 76 -11.10 -0.31 1.96
C VAL A 76 -11.88 -0.23 3.26
N GLU A 77 -11.69 -1.22 4.13
CA GLU A 77 -12.34 -1.28 5.44
C GLU A 77 -11.29 -1.53 6.52
N ASN A 78 -11.50 -0.90 7.68
CA ASN A 78 -10.71 -1.14 8.89
C ASN A 78 -9.22 -0.91 8.72
N MET A 79 -8.84 0.15 8.00
CA MET A 79 -7.43 0.46 7.86
C MET A 79 -6.86 0.96 9.18
N ARG A 80 -5.76 0.37 9.60
CA ARG A 80 -5.04 0.73 10.80
C ARG A 80 -3.54 0.61 10.57
N GLY A 81 -2.75 1.37 11.31
CA GLY A 81 -1.32 1.43 11.08
C GLY A 81 -0.50 1.44 12.35
N TRP A 82 0.73 1.04 12.21
CA TRP A 82 1.74 1.02 13.27
C TRP A 82 3.03 1.63 12.77
N LEU A 83 3.64 2.50 13.56
CA LEU A 83 4.99 2.98 13.28
C LEU A 83 5.96 1.92 13.82
N LEU A 84 6.69 1.26 12.92
CA LEU A 84 7.66 0.23 13.29
C LEU A 84 9.02 0.84 13.63
N ALA A 85 9.36 1.93 12.94
CA ALA A 85 10.58 2.69 13.16
C ALA A 85 10.35 4.05 12.50
N ASP A 86 11.22 5.02 12.76
CA ASP A 86 11.11 6.30 12.06
C ASP A 86 11.17 6.06 10.55
N GLY A 87 10.16 6.54 9.84
CA GLY A 87 10.06 6.36 8.39
C GLY A 87 9.66 4.95 7.94
N VAL A 88 9.14 4.10 8.83
CA VAL A 88 8.67 2.76 8.48
C VAL A 88 7.30 2.50 9.12
N VAL A 89 6.28 2.33 8.29
CA VAL A 89 4.90 2.13 8.74
C VAL A 89 4.35 0.83 8.17
N MET A 90 3.69 0.06 9.02
CA MET A 90 2.92 -1.11 8.59
C MET A 90 1.44 -0.76 8.63
N LEU A 91 0.73 -1.06 7.54
CA LEU A 91 -0.71 -0.89 7.45
C LEU A 91 -1.39 -2.24 7.30
N LYS A 92 -2.56 -2.37 7.90
CA LYS A 92 -3.44 -3.53 7.71
C LYS A 92 -4.85 -3.05 7.42
N TYR A 93 -5.51 -3.71 6.48
CA TYR A 93 -6.90 -3.40 6.12
C TYR A 93 -7.53 -4.58 5.40
N THR A 94 -8.83 -4.49 5.18
CA THR A 94 -9.55 -5.43 4.32
C THR A 94 -9.95 -4.70 3.05
N SER A 95 -9.66 -5.29 1.90
CA SER A 95 -10.10 -4.77 0.61
C SER A 95 -11.29 -5.56 0.10
N GLU A 96 -12.17 -4.89 -0.65
CA GLU A 96 -13.24 -5.53 -1.38
C GLU A 96 -13.23 -5.00 -2.81
N HIS A 97 -13.22 -5.92 -3.78
CA HIS A 97 -13.20 -5.57 -5.19
C HIS A 97 -13.87 -6.71 -5.96
N GLN A 98 -14.92 -6.38 -6.69
CA GLN A 98 -15.68 -7.36 -7.49
C GLN A 98 -16.15 -8.57 -6.66
N GLY A 99 -16.61 -8.31 -5.44
CA GLY A 99 -17.12 -9.35 -4.56
C GLY A 99 -16.05 -10.16 -3.84
N ARG A 100 -14.76 -9.90 -4.12
CA ARG A 100 -13.66 -10.59 -3.45
C ARG A 100 -13.16 -9.75 -2.29
N ARG A 101 -13.10 -10.36 -1.10
CA ARG A 101 -12.55 -9.74 0.09
C ARG A 101 -11.20 -10.35 0.42
N ALA A 102 -10.25 -9.51 0.78
CA ALA A 102 -8.91 -9.97 1.16
C ALA A 102 -8.37 -9.13 2.30
N ASN A 103 -7.67 -9.79 3.22
CA ASN A 103 -6.91 -9.10 4.26
C ASN A 103 -5.57 -8.70 3.67
N ARG A 104 -5.20 -7.43 3.87
CA ARG A 104 -4.01 -6.84 3.26
C ARG A 104 -3.04 -6.33 4.31
N THR A 105 -1.75 -6.47 4.03
CA THR A 105 -0.68 -5.88 4.82
C THR A 105 0.27 -5.16 3.88
N SER A 106 0.61 -3.91 4.22
CA SER A 106 1.57 -3.11 3.46
C SER A 106 2.66 -2.59 4.37
N LEU A 107 3.89 -2.55 3.88
CA LEU A 107 5.00 -1.87 4.55
C LEU A 107 5.41 -0.67 3.70
N TRP A 108 5.38 0.52 4.31
CA TRP A 108 5.75 1.78 3.68
C TRP A 108 7.04 2.31 4.27
N ARG A 109 7.90 2.85 3.43
CA ARG A 109 9.19 3.42 3.83
C ARG A 109 9.29 4.84 3.30
N ARG A 110 9.70 5.77 4.18
CA ARG A 110 9.93 7.15 3.79
C ARG A 110 11.34 7.30 3.22
N THR A 111 11.45 7.90 2.03
CA THR A 111 12.74 8.18 1.40
C THR A 111 13.41 9.38 2.06
N ALA A 112 14.69 9.60 1.76
CA ALA A 112 15.44 10.74 2.27
C ALA A 112 14.81 12.08 1.86
N SER A 113 14.09 12.12 0.73
CA SER A 113 13.37 13.32 0.28
C SER A 113 12.00 13.50 0.95
N GLY A 114 11.61 12.61 1.84
CA GLY A 114 10.33 12.68 2.55
C GLY A 114 9.17 12.02 1.82
N ARG A 115 9.42 11.37 0.70
CA ARG A 115 8.40 10.69 -0.08
C ARG A 115 8.20 9.26 0.44
N TRP A 116 6.95 8.82 0.51
CA TRP A 116 6.63 7.45 0.93
C TRP A 116 6.61 6.51 -0.26
N GLN A 117 7.23 5.35 -0.10
CA GLN A 117 7.21 4.28 -1.09
C GLN A 117 6.87 2.96 -0.42
N ILE A 118 6.03 2.16 -1.07
CA ILE A 118 5.68 0.84 -0.57
C ILE A 118 6.82 -0.14 -0.83
N LEU A 119 7.21 -0.85 0.21
CA LEU A 119 8.30 -1.83 0.16
C LEU A 119 7.76 -3.25 -0.06
N HIS A 120 6.64 -3.57 0.58
CA HIS A 120 6.05 -4.90 0.52
C HIS A 120 4.54 -4.83 0.68
N HIS A 121 3.85 -5.71 -0.02
CA HIS A 121 2.40 -5.87 0.10
C HIS A 121 2.04 -7.34 0.08
N GLN A 122 1.08 -7.72 0.90
CA GLN A 122 0.56 -9.09 0.94
C GLN A 122 -0.94 -9.08 1.06
N GLY A 123 -1.60 -9.93 0.29
CA GLY A 123 -3.02 -10.15 0.37
C GLY A 123 -3.35 -11.61 0.64
N THR A 124 -4.40 -11.85 1.41
CA THR A 124 -4.92 -13.19 1.69
C THR A 124 -6.43 -13.12 1.61
N VAL A 125 -7.03 -13.95 0.77
CA VAL A 125 -8.49 -14.00 0.63
C VAL A 125 -9.10 -14.37 1.99
N THR A 126 -10.16 -13.66 2.37
CA THR A 126 -10.85 -13.95 3.64
C THR A 126 -11.56 -15.29 3.57
N ALA A 127 -11.72 -15.91 4.75
CA ALA A 127 -12.32 -17.23 4.86
C ALA A 127 -13.84 -17.22 4.75
N GLY A 128 -14.44 -16.08 4.62
CA GLY A 128 -15.90 -16.04 4.60
C GLY A 128 -16.48 -15.15 3.50
#